data_633ba9772724842254f1c30b05d8c372
#
_entry.id   633ba9772724842254f1c30b05d8c372
#
_cell.length_a   1.000
_cell.length_b   1.000
_cell.length_c   1.000
_cell.angle_alpha   90.00
_cell.angle_beta   90.00
_cell.angle_gamma   90.00
#
_symmetry.space_group_name_H-M   'P 1'
#
loop_
_entity.id
_entity.type
_entity.pdbx_description
1 polymer ?
#
loop_
_entity_poly.entity_id
_entity_poly.type
_entity_poly.pdbx_seq_one_letter_code
_entity_poly.pdbx_strand_id
1 'polypeptide(L)'
;MKHFLFFILSVSFALGTFAQELKIKSCTLASTDVTASSLENIRMDDVGDPCALVKILLLDGISKVQGNVIGDIKEYSSEKWVYLSKGTKEIRIIPMHYKPLRVYFPDFGIDGVESKRTYVLDLVIQNMGAEPVDAGGNFYALSVQPKNAVVTIDGVLQPSS
;
A
#
# COMPACT_ATOMS: atom_id res chain seq x y z
N MET A 1 3.22 -12.23 65.64
CA MET A 1 2.56 -12.43 64.34
C MET A 1 3.08 -11.37 63.40
N LYS A 2 3.98 -11.75 62.50
CA LYS A 2 4.64 -10.83 61.57
C LYS A 2 3.91 -10.95 60.19
N HIS A 3 3.20 -9.89 59.79
CA HIS A 3 2.59 -9.81 58.46
C HIS A 3 3.65 -9.49 57.44
N PHE A 4 4.00 -10.46 56.62
CA PHE A 4 4.90 -10.31 55.47
C PHE A 4 4.07 -9.81 54.28
N LEU A 5 4.15 -8.50 54.03
CA LEU A 5 3.48 -7.85 52.89
C LEU A 5 4.32 -8.11 51.63
N PHE A 6 3.86 -9.01 50.79
CA PHE A 6 4.46 -9.33 49.51
C PHE A 6 4.03 -8.25 48.47
N PHE A 7 4.90 -7.28 48.21
CA PHE A 7 4.68 -6.26 47.18
C PHE A 7 5.10 -6.86 45.84
N ILE A 8 4.14 -7.38 45.06
CA ILE A 8 4.37 -7.82 43.69
C ILE A 8 4.44 -6.58 42.79
N LEU A 9 5.64 -6.15 42.45
CA LEU A 9 5.90 -5.11 41.48
C LEU A 9 5.60 -5.70 40.09
N SER A 10 4.38 -5.47 39.58
CA SER A 10 3.97 -5.80 38.22
C SER A 10 4.66 -4.85 37.24
N VAL A 11 5.80 -5.27 36.69
CA VAL A 11 6.44 -4.56 35.58
C VAL A 11 5.65 -4.88 34.30
N SER A 12 4.71 -4.00 33.96
CA SER A 12 4.03 -4.02 32.67
C SER A 12 5.03 -3.63 31.59
N PHE A 13 5.61 -4.60 30.91
CA PHE A 13 6.32 -4.37 29.66
C PHE A 13 5.27 -3.92 28.62
N ALA A 14 5.17 -2.62 28.39
CA ALA A 14 4.49 -2.08 27.24
C ALA A 14 5.34 -2.44 26.01
N LEU A 15 5.05 -3.60 25.42
CA LEU A 15 5.52 -3.93 24.07
C LEU A 15 4.84 -2.94 23.14
N GLY A 16 5.57 -1.90 22.76
CA GLY A 16 5.14 -0.98 21.70
C GLY A 16 4.97 -1.78 20.41
N THR A 17 3.76 -2.17 20.13
CA THR A 17 3.41 -2.71 18.80
C THR A 17 3.56 -1.56 17.82
N PHE A 18 4.63 -1.56 17.03
CA PHE A 18 4.74 -0.66 15.89
C PHE A 18 3.63 -1.01 14.92
N ALA A 19 2.57 -0.23 14.93
CA ALA A 19 1.48 -0.39 13.99
C ALA A 19 1.98 0.08 12.62
N GLN A 20 2.05 -0.83 11.67
CA GLN A 20 2.30 -0.51 10.27
C GLN A 20 1.00 0.06 9.67
N GLU A 21 1.11 1.12 8.89
CA GLU A 21 -0.01 1.75 8.22
C GLU A 21 0.18 1.71 6.71
N LEU A 22 -0.88 1.38 6.00
CA LEU A 22 -0.92 1.45 4.55
C LEU A 22 -1.26 2.88 4.13
N LYS A 23 -0.43 3.46 3.23
CA LYS A 23 -0.64 4.81 2.69
C LYS A 23 -0.61 4.83 1.18
N ILE A 24 -1.27 5.84 0.62
CA ILE A 24 -1.22 6.12 -0.81
C ILE A 24 0.04 6.92 -1.08
N LYS A 25 0.92 6.37 -1.90
CA LYS A 25 2.11 7.06 -2.40
C LYS A 25 1.77 7.92 -3.60
N SER A 26 0.97 7.39 -4.53
CA SER A 26 0.48 8.13 -5.69
C SER A 26 -0.76 7.48 -6.28
N CYS A 27 -1.58 8.28 -6.96
CA CYS A 27 -2.67 7.82 -7.81
C CYS A 27 -2.65 8.65 -9.10
N THR A 28 -2.41 8.01 -10.24
CA THR A 28 -2.21 8.74 -11.50
C THR A 28 -2.89 8.05 -12.67
N LEU A 29 -3.31 8.86 -13.65
CA LEU A 29 -3.75 8.34 -14.95
C LEU A 29 -2.53 7.84 -15.75
N ALA A 30 -2.54 6.56 -16.12
CA ALA A 30 -1.55 5.98 -17.02
C ALA A 30 -1.97 6.20 -18.48
N SER A 31 -1.69 7.39 -19.03
CA SER A 31 -2.21 7.82 -20.35
C SER A 31 -1.78 6.93 -21.52
N THR A 32 -0.63 6.27 -21.41
CA THR A 32 -0.08 5.36 -22.43
C THR A 32 -0.50 3.90 -22.23
N ASP A 33 -1.12 3.59 -21.10
CA ASP A 33 -1.57 2.22 -20.79
C ASP A 33 -2.96 1.97 -21.37
N VAL A 34 -3.01 1.18 -22.42
CA VAL A 34 -4.25 0.83 -23.14
C VAL A 34 -4.95 -0.42 -22.60
N THR A 35 -4.51 -0.96 -21.46
CA THR A 35 -5.04 -2.21 -20.91
C THR A 35 -6.56 -2.16 -20.72
N ALA A 36 -7.09 -1.07 -20.17
CA ALA A 36 -8.54 -0.91 -19.94
C ALA A 36 -9.39 -0.87 -21.21
N SER A 37 -8.77 -0.55 -22.36
CA SER A 37 -9.45 -0.44 -23.66
C SER A 37 -9.18 -1.63 -24.58
N SER A 38 -8.25 -2.53 -24.23
CA SER A 38 -7.94 -3.70 -25.03
C SER A 38 -9.10 -4.68 -25.07
N LEU A 39 -9.33 -5.36 -26.19
CA LEU A 39 -10.42 -6.31 -26.38
C LEU A 39 -10.42 -7.44 -25.35
N GLU A 40 -9.25 -7.84 -24.87
CA GLU A 40 -9.08 -8.92 -23.89
C GLU A 40 -9.44 -8.50 -22.47
N ASN A 41 -9.30 -7.21 -22.16
CA ASN A 41 -9.42 -6.70 -20.79
C ASN A 41 -10.59 -5.73 -20.59
N ILE A 42 -11.24 -5.31 -21.66
CA ILE A 42 -12.41 -4.43 -21.53
C ILE A 42 -13.50 -5.13 -20.73
N ARG A 43 -14.05 -4.42 -19.73
CA ARG A 43 -15.25 -4.83 -18.98
C ARG A 43 -16.33 -3.80 -19.14
N MET A 44 -17.55 -4.27 -19.14
CA MET A 44 -18.75 -3.42 -19.11
C MET A 44 -19.32 -3.44 -17.69
N ASP A 45 -19.88 -2.34 -17.28
CA ASP A 45 -20.68 -2.28 -16.06
C ASP A 45 -22.12 -2.73 -16.30
N ASP A 46 -22.95 -2.66 -15.25
CA ASP A 46 -24.33 -3.17 -15.28
C ASP A 46 -25.26 -2.38 -16.25
N VAL A 47 -24.85 -1.18 -16.67
CA VAL A 47 -25.60 -0.36 -17.64
C VAL A 47 -25.01 -0.47 -19.07
N GLY A 48 -23.94 -1.23 -19.25
CA GLY A 48 -23.31 -1.47 -20.53
C GLY A 48 -22.24 -0.43 -20.90
N ASP A 49 -21.82 0.41 -19.95
CA ASP A 49 -20.71 1.33 -20.16
C ASP A 49 -19.36 0.65 -19.90
N PRO A 50 -18.32 0.96 -20.70
CA PRO A 50 -16.99 0.42 -20.44
C PRO A 50 -16.41 0.94 -19.12
N CYS A 51 -15.87 0.04 -18.31
CA CYS A 51 -15.24 0.36 -17.04
C CYS A 51 -13.90 1.09 -17.19
N ALA A 52 -13.49 1.76 -16.13
CA ALA A 52 -12.10 2.12 -15.88
C ALA A 52 -11.37 0.92 -15.23
N LEU A 53 -10.05 0.89 -15.36
CA LEU A 53 -9.17 -0.07 -14.69
C LEU A 53 -8.28 0.68 -13.70
N VAL A 54 -8.25 0.24 -12.45
CA VAL A 54 -7.27 0.68 -11.45
C VAL A 54 -6.30 -0.47 -11.19
N LYS A 55 -5.02 -0.27 -11.49
CA LYS A 55 -3.93 -1.18 -11.14
C LYS A 55 -3.37 -0.75 -9.79
N ILE A 56 -3.56 -1.59 -8.78
CA ILE A 56 -3.09 -1.34 -7.42
C ILE A 56 -1.75 -2.03 -7.25
N LEU A 57 -0.70 -1.25 -7.04
CA LEU A 57 0.65 -1.74 -6.78
C LEU A 57 0.81 -1.93 -5.27
N LEU A 58 0.72 -3.18 -4.84
CA LEU A 58 0.91 -3.59 -3.46
C LEU A 58 1.39 -5.03 -3.44
N LEU A 59 2.50 -5.28 -2.78
CA LEU A 59 3.07 -6.63 -2.64
C LEU A 59 2.26 -7.50 -1.66
N ASP A 60 1.53 -6.88 -0.75
CA ASP A 60 0.70 -7.58 0.24
C ASP A 60 -0.72 -7.83 -0.27
N GLY A 61 -1.43 -8.75 0.41
CA GLY A 61 -2.78 -9.16 0.01
C GLY A 61 -3.83 -8.07 0.23
N ILE A 62 -4.73 -7.93 -0.75
CA ILE A 62 -5.97 -7.16 -0.61
C ILE A 62 -7.11 -8.15 -0.45
N SER A 63 -7.82 -8.07 0.68
CA SER A 63 -8.98 -8.93 0.94
C SER A 63 -10.18 -8.52 0.11
N LYS A 64 -10.43 -7.21 -0.01
CA LYS A 64 -11.59 -6.66 -0.71
C LYS A 64 -11.36 -5.21 -1.13
N VAL A 65 -11.98 -4.82 -2.24
CA VAL A 65 -12.19 -3.42 -2.61
C VAL A 65 -13.69 -3.13 -2.62
N GLN A 66 -14.09 -2.06 -1.96
CA GLN A 66 -15.48 -1.58 -1.89
C GLN A 66 -15.64 -0.29 -2.70
N GLY A 67 -16.83 -0.05 -3.21
CA GLY A 67 -17.19 1.06 -4.08
C GLY A 67 -17.93 0.53 -5.30
N ASN A 68 -17.92 1.31 -6.39
CA ASN A 68 -18.56 0.89 -7.66
C ASN A 68 -17.63 -0.07 -8.44
N VAL A 69 -17.25 -1.19 -7.78
CA VAL A 69 -16.38 -2.22 -8.33
C VAL A 69 -17.19 -3.20 -9.16
N ILE A 70 -16.71 -3.52 -10.35
CA ILE A 70 -17.33 -4.43 -11.29
C ILE A 70 -16.56 -5.75 -11.35
N GLY A 71 -17.21 -6.81 -10.90
CA GLY A 71 -16.66 -8.17 -10.85
C GLY A 71 -15.54 -8.34 -9.83
N ASP A 72 -14.79 -9.43 -9.96
CA ASP A 72 -13.74 -9.80 -9.03
C ASP A 72 -12.42 -9.07 -9.31
N ILE A 73 -11.61 -8.92 -8.26
CA ILE A 73 -10.23 -8.43 -8.36
C ILE A 73 -9.41 -9.47 -9.11
N LYS A 74 -8.71 -9.06 -10.17
CA LYS A 74 -7.72 -9.93 -10.82
C LYS A 74 -6.37 -9.75 -10.14
N GLU A 75 -5.79 -10.84 -9.67
CA GLU A 75 -4.51 -10.84 -8.97
C GLU A 75 -3.38 -11.22 -9.90
N TYR A 76 -2.36 -10.36 -9.94
CA TYR A 76 -1.08 -10.60 -10.59
C TYR A 76 0.04 -10.52 -9.54
N SER A 77 1.23 -10.99 -9.89
CA SER A 77 2.34 -11.07 -8.93
C SER A 77 2.77 -9.73 -8.33
N SER A 78 2.66 -8.64 -9.07
CA SER A 78 3.09 -7.30 -8.65
C SER A 78 1.97 -6.27 -8.57
N GLU A 79 0.79 -6.61 -9.06
CA GLU A 79 -0.35 -5.68 -9.13
C GLU A 79 -1.68 -6.40 -9.02
N LYS A 80 -2.70 -5.67 -8.58
CA LYS A 80 -4.07 -6.13 -8.53
C LYS A 80 -4.95 -5.22 -9.36
N TRP A 81 -5.77 -5.80 -10.22
CA TRP A 81 -6.62 -5.06 -11.13
C TRP A 81 -8.04 -4.98 -10.61
N VAL A 82 -8.55 -3.77 -10.50
CA VAL A 82 -9.90 -3.46 -10.06
C VAL A 82 -10.61 -2.66 -11.15
N TYR A 83 -11.75 -3.16 -11.60
CA TYR A 83 -12.58 -2.46 -12.59
C TYR A 83 -13.63 -1.63 -11.86
N LEU A 84 -13.79 -0.39 -12.28
CA LEU A 84 -14.70 0.57 -11.67
C LEU A 84 -15.66 1.13 -12.73
N SER A 85 -16.91 1.34 -12.34
CA SER A 85 -17.85 2.09 -13.19
C SER A 85 -17.37 3.52 -13.40
N LYS A 86 -17.63 4.06 -14.56
CA LYS A 86 -17.35 5.45 -14.94
C LYS A 86 -17.86 6.43 -13.87
N GLY A 87 -17.10 7.46 -13.59
CA GLY A 87 -17.47 8.51 -12.64
C GLY A 87 -17.28 8.14 -11.17
N THR A 88 -16.76 6.94 -10.86
CA THR A 88 -16.41 6.56 -9.48
C THR A 88 -15.38 7.54 -8.93
N LYS A 89 -15.71 8.16 -7.79
CA LYS A 89 -14.84 9.14 -7.10
C LYS A 89 -14.12 8.56 -5.90
N GLU A 90 -14.57 7.42 -5.41
CA GLU A 90 -14.04 6.85 -4.17
C GLU A 90 -14.08 5.33 -4.20
N ILE A 91 -13.04 4.72 -3.66
CA ILE A 91 -13.00 3.31 -3.30
C ILE A 91 -12.44 3.15 -1.88
N ARG A 92 -12.75 2.02 -1.26
CA ARG A 92 -12.18 1.61 0.01
C ARG A 92 -11.48 0.27 -0.15
N ILE A 93 -10.19 0.27 0.09
CA ILE A 93 -9.35 -0.93 0.05
C ILE A 93 -9.33 -1.54 1.44
N ILE A 94 -9.60 -2.84 1.53
CA ILE A 94 -9.53 -3.63 2.75
C ILE A 94 -8.34 -4.59 2.59
N PRO A 95 -7.14 -4.23 3.08
CA PRO A 95 -5.99 -5.10 3.06
C PRO A 95 -6.13 -6.22 4.09
N MET A 96 -5.33 -7.30 3.96
CA MET A 96 -5.39 -8.43 4.89
C MET A 96 -4.83 -8.09 6.26
N HIS A 97 -3.78 -7.25 6.33
CA HIS A 97 -3.00 -7.04 7.55
C HIS A 97 -2.97 -5.59 8.05
N TYR A 98 -3.62 -4.65 7.32
CA TYR A 98 -3.60 -3.24 7.66
C TYR A 98 -5.02 -2.70 7.85
N LYS A 99 -5.12 -1.48 8.38
CA LYS A 99 -6.40 -0.78 8.46
C LYS A 99 -6.96 -0.49 7.07
N PRO A 100 -8.29 -0.50 6.90
CA PRO A 100 -8.91 -0.12 5.64
C PRO A 100 -8.47 1.28 5.19
N LEU A 101 -8.13 1.40 3.90
CA LEU A 101 -7.66 2.63 3.29
C LEU A 101 -8.74 3.19 2.36
N ARG A 102 -9.09 4.45 2.55
CA ARG A 102 -9.96 5.21 1.66
C ARG A 102 -9.12 5.87 0.58
N VAL A 103 -9.52 5.71 -0.67
CA VAL A 103 -8.92 6.38 -1.83
C VAL A 103 -9.99 7.29 -2.42
N TYR A 104 -9.78 8.61 -2.33
CA TYR A 104 -10.64 9.60 -2.93
C TYR A 104 -9.91 10.21 -4.12
N PHE A 105 -10.35 9.86 -5.32
CA PHE A 105 -9.66 10.21 -6.58
C PHE A 105 -9.49 11.72 -6.80
N PRO A 106 -10.45 12.59 -6.40
CA PRO A 106 -10.25 14.04 -6.51
C PRO A 106 -9.06 14.60 -5.75
N ASP A 107 -8.60 13.96 -4.67
CA ASP A 107 -7.38 14.37 -3.95
C ASP A 107 -6.12 14.27 -4.83
N PHE A 108 -6.21 13.53 -5.94
CA PHE A 108 -5.14 13.31 -6.91
C PHE A 108 -5.41 14.01 -8.26
N GLY A 109 -6.37 14.95 -8.30
CA GLY A 109 -6.74 15.67 -9.53
C GLY A 109 -7.58 14.85 -10.52
N ILE A 110 -8.20 13.75 -10.06
CA ILE A 110 -9.05 12.87 -10.88
C ILE A 110 -10.48 13.05 -10.39
N ASP A 111 -11.28 13.90 -11.02
CA ASP A 111 -12.68 14.21 -10.60
C ASP A 111 -13.58 12.97 -10.52
N GLY A 112 -13.24 11.94 -11.26
CA GLY A 112 -13.84 10.62 -11.30
C GLY A 112 -13.19 9.79 -12.38
N VAL A 113 -13.16 8.48 -12.21
CA VAL A 113 -12.51 7.61 -13.19
C VAL A 113 -13.29 7.59 -14.52
N GLU A 114 -12.58 7.61 -15.63
CA GLU A 114 -13.13 7.64 -16.97
C GLU A 114 -13.15 6.24 -17.60
N SER A 115 -14.17 5.97 -18.43
CA SER A 115 -14.26 4.73 -19.20
C SER A 115 -13.02 4.46 -20.04
N LYS A 116 -12.61 3.18 -20.11
CA LYS A 116 -11.46 2.72 -20.92
C LYS A 116 -10.12 3.36 -20.56
N ARG A 117 -10.02 3.98 -19.39
CA ARG A 117 -8.76 4.55 -18.87
C ARG A 117 -8.16 3.63 -17.82
N THR A 118 -6.84 3.55 -17.82
CA THR A 118 -6.06 2.84 -16.81
C THR A 118 -5.47 3.85 -15.82
N TYR A 119 -5.65 3.59 -14.54
CA TYR A 119 -5.07 4.35 -13.43
C TYR A 119 -4.10 3.45 -12.67
N VAL A 120 -3.05 4.03 -12.14
CA VAL A 120 -2.09 3.35 -11.28
C VAL A 120 -2.19 3.93 -9.87
N LEU A 121 -2.47 3.09 -8.91
CA LEU A 121 -2.52 3.40 -7.48
C LEU A 121 -1.34 2.71 -6.79
N ASP A 122 -0.33 3.49 -6.44
CA ASP A 122 0.86 3.01 -5.74
C ASP A 122 0.68 3.14 -4.22
N LEU A 123 0.78 2.03 -3.53
CA LEU A 123 0.59 1.94 -2.08
C LEU A 123 1.92 1.60 -1.40
N VAL A 124 2.13 2.17 -0.23
CA VAL A 124 3.32 1.95 0.59
C VAL A 124 2.95 1.61 2.02
N ILE A 125 3.71 0.68 2.60
CA ILE A 125 3.60 0.35 4.02
C ILE A 125 4.54 1.28 4.79
N GLN A 126 3.98 2.07 5.70
CA GLN A 126 4.75 2.96 6.56
C GLN A 126 4.79 2.40 7.99
N ASN A 127 5.99 2.26 8.53
CA ASN A 127 6.16 1.92 9.95
C ASN A 127 5.84 3.16 10.79
N MET A 128 4.82 3.09 11.64
CA MET A 128 4.54 4.15 12.60
C MET A 128 5.63 4.14 13.67
N GLY A 129 6.52 5.12 13.62
CA GLY A 129 7.66 5.25 14.54
C GLY A 129 8.99 5.59 13.87
N ALA A 130 9.10 5.47 12.55
CA ALA A 130 10.19 6.11 11.83
C ALA A 130 9.74 7.54 11.47
N GLU A 131 10.29 8.55 12.11
CA GLU A 131 10.22 9.91 11.59
C GLU A 131 10.66 9.89 10.13
N PRO A 132 9.99 10.60 9.21
CA PRO A 132 10.50 10.73 7.85
C PRO A 132 11.86 11.43 7.96
N VAL A 133 12.92 10.66 7.80
CA VAL A 133 14.23 11.24 7.57
C VAL A 133 14.11 11.91 6.21
N ASP A 134 14.02 13.24 6.25
CA ASP A 134 14.02 14.10 5.09
C ASP A 134 15.44 14.03 4.49
N ALA A 135 15.65 12.96 3.75
CA ALA A 135 16.93 12.65 3.14
C ALA A 135 16.78 12.89 1.63
N GLY A 136 17.24 14.03 1.19
CA GLY A 136 17.46 14.32 -0.23
C GLY A 136 18.55 13.40 -0.85
N GLY A 137 18.46 12.11 -0.59
CA GLY A 137 19.33 11.06 -1.11
C GLY A 137 18.71 9.69 -0.89
N ASN A 138 19.01 8.74 -1.75
CA ASN A 138 18.60 7.35 -1.60
C ASN A 138 19.43 6.71 -0.48
N PHE A 139 18.89 6.72 0.74
CA PHE A 139 19.52 6.02 1.86
C PHE A 139 18.88 4.64 2.05
N TYR A 140 19.72 3.62 2.08
CA TYR A 140 19.33 2.26 2.46
C TYR A 140 19.85 1.96 3.85
N ALA A 141 18.96 1.70 4.82
CA ALA A 141 19.37 1.18 6.12
C ALA A 141 19.56 -0.33 6.00
N LEU A 142 20.80 -0.80 5.99
CA LEU A 142 21.17 -2.20 6.02
C LEU A 142 21.46 -2.62 7.46
N SER A 143 20.61 -3.50 8.01
CA SER A 143 20.92 -4.18 9.26
C SER A 143 21.65 -5.49 8.95
N VAL A 144 22.90 -5.59 9.32
CA VAL A 144 23.74 -6.75 9.04
C VAL A 144 24.06 -7.49 10.33
N GLN A 145 23.84 -8.81 10.34
CA GLN A 145 24.28 -9.69 11.42
C GLN A 145 25.17 -10.81 10.83
N PRO A 146 26.30 -11.13 11.50
CA PRO A 146 26.81 -10.64 12.77
C PRO A 146 27.40 -9.22 12.67
N LYS A 147 27.52 -8.50 13.81
CA LYS A 147 27.96 -7.10 13.88
C LYS A 147 29.37 -6.81 13.31
N ASN A 148 30.16 -7.85 13.07
CA ASN A 148 31.50 -7.79 12.47
C ASN A 148 31.51 -8.16 10.98
N ALA A 149 30.36 -8.24 10.33
CA ALA A 149 30.30 -8.50 8.90
C ALA A 149 30.82 -7.29 8.11
N VAL A 150 31.61 -7.59 7.10
CA VAL A 150 32.15 -6.59 6.17
C VAL A 150 31.08 -6.32 5.09
N VAL A 151 30.66 -5.08 4.96
CA VAL A 151 29.68 -4.66 3.96
C VAL A 151 30.38 -3.86 2.87
N THR A 152 30.20 -4.28 1.61
CA THR A 152 30.66 -3.52 0.45
C THR A 152 29.45 -3.15 -0.42
N ILE A 153 29.37 -1.87 -0.84
CA ILE A 153 28.39 -1.39 -1.80
C ILE A 153 29.16 -0.89 -3.01
N ASP A 154 28.87 -1.41 -4.18
CA ASP A 154 29.57 -1.09 -5.45
C ASP A 154 31.09 -1.23 -5.36
N GLY A 155 31.56 -2.24 -4.59
CA GLY A 155 32.98 -2.50 -4.37
C GLY A 155 33.67 -1.59 -3.35
N VAL A 156 32.96 -0.65 -2.73
CA VAL A 156 33.47 0.25 -1.70
C VAL A 156 33.12 -0.26 -0.31
N LEU A 157 34.13 -0.38 0.55
CA LEU A 157 33.99 -0.84 1.93
C LEU A 157 33.21 0.21 2.75
N GLN A 158 32.15 -0.22 3.44
CA GLN A 158 31.37 0.66 4.29
C GLN A 158 31.93 0.62 5.73
N PRO A 159 32.01 1.78 6.42
CA PRO A 159 32.47 1.81 7.81
C PRO A 159 31.45 1.09 8.70
N SER A 160 31.95 0.24 9.59
CA SER A 160 31.15 -0.36 10.66
C SER A 160 30.80 0.71 11.70
N SER A 161 29.52 0.90 12.02
CA SER A 161 29.02 1.73 13.12
C SER A 161 29.02 0.98 14.44
#